data_5ced4386f34af62f445e8d6bd4c67552
#
_entry.id   5ced4386f34af62f445e8d6bd4c67552
#
_cell.length_a   1.000
_cell.length_b   1.000
_cell.length_c   1.000
_cell.angle_alpha   90.00
_cell.angle_beta   90.00
_cell.angle_gamma   90.00
#
_symmetry.space_group_name_H-M   'P 1'
#
loop_
_entity.id
_entity.type
_entity.pdbx_description
1 polymer ?
#
loop_
_entity_poly.entity_id
_entity_poly.type
_entity_poly.pdbx_seq_one_letter_code
_entity_poly.pdbx_strand_id
1 'polypeptide(L)'
;PLMMDPKYYMAMIEFLDKNNYPASISLTTNLWPFYVKPDKWLPVFQNPRVGIATSFQYGGGRLKGDFSEFTEEDFWKCSDAVLKYCGYRPSFIAVIVEENEDTVIKTVELAKKMDVVCKVNYAMASGSQDAPYVKGKMYKHYVDIWKAGLADWEHNTQTMMKKLKGYDTVCPVNRDCDAGIRTLQPEGDYYSCGAFGDDMDKAIDFEREMAGEFFTPLREDIHLNNLKESCFTCPLFQICNGCRKTVKDLKEHNLVEEHCLSMKSIAADIIEANGMTGQLIPTPYVKEY
;
A
#
# COMPACT_ATOMS: atom_id res chain seq x y z
N PRO A 1 -9.98 1.20 12.94
CA PRO A 1 -10.63 2.53 13.03
C PRO A 1 -11.94 2.51 13.77
N LEU A 2 -12.82 1.48 13.58
CA LEU A 2 -14.13 1.45 14.27
C LEU A 2 -14.05 1.14 15.80
N MET A 3 -12.90 1.30 16.39
CA MET A 3 -12.72 1.29 17.86
C MET A 3 -13.11 2.64 18.48
N MET A 4 -13.03 3.74 17.72
CA MET A 4 -13.50 5.04 18.16
C MET A 4 -15.02 5.13 18.07
N ASP A 5 -15.65 5.98 18.86
CA ASP A 5 -17.10 6.23 18.74
C ASP A 5 -17.40 6.96 17.40
N PRO A 6 -18.53 6.68 16.73
CA PRO A 6 -18.93 7.40 15.52
C PRO A 6 -18.91 8.91 15.63
N LYS A 7 -19.19 9.46 16.83
CA LYS A 7 -19.13 10.90 17.08
C LYS A 7 -17.78 11.52 16.79
N TYR A 8 -16.70 10.77 16.97
CA TYR A 8 -15.35 11.23 16.61
C TYR A 8 -15.24 11.54 15.11
N TYR A 9 -15.71 10.63 14.27
CA TYR A 9 -15.69 10.82 12.82
C TYR A 9 -16.66 11.91 12.37
N MET A 10 -17.83 11.98 12.99
CA MET A 10 -18.78 13.05 12.70
C MET A 10 -18.22 14.43 13.05
N ALA A 11 -17.50 14.57 14.16
CA ALA A 11 -16.83 15.82 14.53
C ALA A 11 -15.75 16.22 13.48
N MET A 12 -14.99 15.25 12.93
CA MET A 12 -14.06 15.51 11.83
C MET A 12 -14.79 16.01 10.58
N ILE A 13 -15.90 15.36 10.21
CA ILE A 13 -16.71 15.75 9.05
C ILE A 13 -17.23 17.17 9.23
N GLU A 14 -17.83 17.46 10.37
CA GLU A 14 -18.35 18.81 10.71
C GLU A 14 -17.24 19.88 10.67
N PHE A 15 -16.05 19.55 11.15
CA PHE A 15 -14.89 20.46 11.08
C PHE A 15 -14.49 20.75 9.62
N LEU A 16 -14.44 19.73 8.76
CA LEU A 16 -14.12 19.89 7.34
C LEU A 16 -15.19 20.74 6.62
N ASP A 17 -16.48 20.49 6.91
CA ASP A 17 -17.60 21.24 6.33
C ASP A 17 -17.61 22.69 6.77
N LYS A 18 -17.46 22.94 8.07
CA LYS A 18 -17.44 24.29 8.64
C LYS A 18 -16.32 25.16 8.08
N ASN A 19 -15.17 24.56 7.76
CA ASN A 19 -14.01 25.28 7.23
C ASN A 19 -13.92 25.22 5.70
N ASN A 20 -14.92 24.64 5.01
CA ASN A 20 -14.93 24.46 3.55
C ASN A 20 -13.69 23.73 3.02
N TYR A 21 -13.13 22.79 3.76
CA TYR A 21 -12.03 21.96 3.25
C TYR A 21 -12.56 20.90 2.27
N PRO A 22 -11.95 20.77 1.09
CA PRO A 22 -12.41 19.83 0.06
C PRO A 22 -11.97 18.36 0.35
N ALA A 23 -11.39 18.10 1.50
CA ALA A 23 -10.87 16.79 1.86
C ALA A 23 -11.96 15.72 2.01
N SER A 24 -11.67 14.52 1.55
CA SER A 24 -12.43 13.32 1.84
C SER A 24 -11.74 12.47 2.91
N ILE A 25 -12.50 11.62 3.57
CA ILE A 25 -12.03 10.70 4.61
C ILE A 25 -12.09 9.29 4.04
N SER A 26 -10.98 8.55 4.05
CA SER A 26 -10.95 7.13 3.72
C SER A 26 -10.71 6.30 4.97
N LEU A 27 -11.63 5.38 5.27
CA LEU A 27 -11.54 4.51 6.44
C LEU A 27 -11.29 3.07 5.99
N THR A 28 -10.16 2.51 6.38
CA THR A 28 -9.90 1.06 6.23
C THR A 28 -10.24 0.35 7.52
N THR A 29 -11.16 -0.61 7.47
CA THR A 29 -11.68 -1.30 8.65
C THR A 29 -12.02 -2.76 8.33
N ASN A 30 -12.04 -3.63 9.36
CA ASN A 30 -12.47 -5.03 9.22
C ASN A 30 -13.98 -5.20 9.04
N LEU A 31 -14.76 -4.13 9.08
CA LEU A 31 -16.22 -4.07 8.93
C LEU A 31 -17.03 -4.81 10.00
N TRP A 32 -16.44 -5.64 10.82
CA TRP A 32 -17.17 -6.45 11.80
C TRP A 32 -18.05 -5.62 12.74
N PRO A 33 -17.57 -4.49 13.31
CA PRO A 33 -18.41 -3.62 14.14
C PRO A 33 -19.59 -3.01 13.38
N PHE A 34 -19.41 -2.70 12.08
CA PHE A 34 -20.51 -2.24 11.22
C PHE A 34 -21.53 -3.35 10.98
N TYR A 35 -21.06 -4.55 10.62
CA TYR A 35 -21.95 -5.71 10.40
C TYR A 35 -22.81 -6.04 11.60
N VAL A 36 -22.24 -6.01 12.82
CA VAL A 36 -22.94 -6.32 14.07
C VAL A 36 -23.92 -5.22 14.48
N LYS A 37 -23.58 -3.95 14.27
CA LYS A 37 -24.38 -2.78 14.66
C LYS A 37 -24.40 -1.72 13.56
N PRO A 38 -25.05 -1.97 12.42
CA PRO A 38 -25.04 -1.05 11.29
C PRO A 38 -25.60 0.32 11.65
N ASP A 39 -26.74 0.39 12.35
CA ASP A 39 -27.41 1.66 12.69
C ASP A 39 -26.50 2.64 13.42
N LYS A 40 -25.59 2.11 14.25
CA LYS A 40 -24.61 2.94 14.96
C LYS A 40 -23.68 3.68 14.00
N TRP A 41 -23.32 3.07 12.86
CA TRP A 41 -22.29 3.53 11.95
C TRP A 41 -22.82 4.18 10.67
N LEU A 42 -24.12 4.04 10.37
CA LEU A 42 -24.72 4.60 9.15
C LEU A 42 -24.47 6.08 8.96
N PRO A 43 -24.53 6.97 9.98
CA PRO A 43 -24.23 8.39 9.79
C PRO A 43 -22.83 8.67 9.23
N VAL A 44 -21.85 7.82 9.59
CA VAL A 44 -20.48 7.91 9.08
C VAL A 44 -20.37 7.28 7.68
N PHE A 45 -20.86 6.04 7.54
CA PHE A 45 -20.68 5.24 6.32
C PHE A 45 -21.47 5.76 5.12
N GLN A 46 -22.58 6.43 5.34
CA GLN A 46 -23.40 7.05 4.28
C GLN A 46 -23.01 8.51 3.98
N ASN A 47 -22.05 9.06 4.72
CA ASN A 47 -21.61 10.42 4.47
C ASN A 47 -20.83 10.51 3.14
N PRO A 48 -21.15 11.42 2.23
CA PRO A 48 -20.52 11.51 0.92
C PRO A 48 -19.02 11.85 0.94
N ARG A 49 -18.52 12.37 2.07
CA ARG A 49 -17.08 12.58 2.28
C ARG A 49 -16.33 11.32 2.67
N VAL A 50 -17.03 10.25 3.04
CA VAL A 50 -16.41 9.05 3.60
C VAL A 50 -16.39 7.92 2.59
N GLY A 51 -15.21 7.48 2.23
CA GLY A 51 -14.97 6.24 1.50
C GLY A 51 -14.58 5.11 2.46
N ILE A 52 -15.17 3.94 2.26
CA ILE A 52 -14.86 2.77 3.08
C ILE A 52 -14.04 1.77 2.26
N ALA A 53 -12.91 1.37 2.81
CA ALA A 53 -12.12 0.21 2.38
C ALA A 53 -12.07 -0.80 3.50
N THR A 54 -11.76 -2.04 3.16
CA THR A 54 -11.63 -3.10 4.16
C THR A 54 -10.33 -3.88 3.98
N SER A 55 -10.16 -4.94 4.72
CA SER A 55 -9.00 -5.80 4.59
C SER A 55 -9.40 -7.25 4.77
N PHE A 56 -8.90 -8.09 3.88
CA PHE A 56 -9.04 -9.53 3.94
C PHE A 56 -7.82 -10.20 3.30
N GLN A 57 -7.40 -11.33 3.86
CA GLN A 57 -6.38 -12.20 3.29
C GLN A 57 -6.65 -13.63 3.73
N TYR A 58 -6.25 -14.57 2.91
CA TYR A 58 -6.23 -15.99 3.30
C TYR A 58 -5.03 -16.28 4.20
N GLY A 59 -5.13 -17.33 5.01
CA GLY A 59 -4.00 -17.92 5.73
C GLY A 59 -3.32 -16.97 6.73
N GLY A 60 -4.03 -16.22 7.52
CA GLY A 60 -3.32 -15.26 8.34
C GLY A 60 -3.97 -14.84 9.65
N GLY A 61 -4.51 -15.76 10.43
CA GLY A 61 -4.81 -15.49 11.84
C GLY A 61 -5.72 -14.29 12.11
N ARG A 62 -6.57 -13.89 11.15
CA ARG A 62 -7.57 -12.84 11.39
C ARG A 62 -8.63 -13.36 12.33
N LEU A 63 -8.83 -12.64 13.42
CA LEU A 63 -9.75 -13.01 14.46
C LEU A 63 -10.89 -11.98 14.58
N LYS A 64 -12.06 -12.48 14.92
CA LYS A 64 -13.20 -11.68 15.39
C LYS A 64 -12.98 -11.27 16.85
N GLY A 65 -13.86 -10.42 17.37
CA GLY A 65 -13.76 -9.96 18.76
C GLY A 65 -13.92 -11.05 19.82
N ASP A 66 -14.44 -12.21 19.45
CA ASP A 66 -14.56 -13.42 20.29
C ASP A 66 -13.39 -14.40 20.09
N PHE A 67 -12.33 -13.97 19.40
CA PHE A 67 -11.14 -14.76 19.03
C PHE A 67 -11.41 -15.93 18.09
N SER A 68 -12.60 -16.07 17.54
CA SER A 68 -12.85 -17.02 16.44
C SER A 68 -12.27 -16.49 15.12
N GLU A 69 -11.92 -17.37 14.20
CA GLU A 69 -11.37 -17.01 12.90
C GLU A 69 -12.37 -16.15 12.09
N PHE A 70 -11.84 -15.11 11.42
CA PHE A 70 -12.58 -14.31 10.46
C PHE A 70 -12.43 -14.93 9.07
N THR A 71 -13.46 -15.64 8.64
CA THR A 71 -13.47 -16.45 7.42
C THR A 71 -13.81 -15.64 6.17
N GLU A 72 -13.66 -16.26 4.98
CA GLU A 72 -14.16 -15.70 3.72
C GLU A 72 -15.69 -15.48 3.77
N GLU A 73 -16.45 -16.38 4.41
CA GLU A 73 -17.89 -16.23 4.59
C GLU A 73 -18.23 -14.99 5.44
N ASP A 74 -17.50 -14.77 6.52
CA ASP A 74 -17.65 -13.56 7.36
C ASP A 74 -17.33 -12.30 6.55
N PHE A 75 -16.30 -12.36 5.70
CA PHE A 75 -15.92 -11.26 4.83
C PHE A 75 -17.03 -10.92 3.83
N TRP A 76 -17.64 -11.93 3.19
CA TRP A 76 -18.79 -11.73 2.32
C TRP A 76 -19.96 -11.08 3.07
N LYS A 77 -20.34 -11.59 4.24
CA LYS A 77 -21.43 -11.03 5.08
C LYS A 77 -21.19 -9.56 5.41
N CYS A 78 -19.95 -9.21 5.77
CA CYS A 78 -19.59 -7.82 6.08
C CYS A 78 -19.65 -6.92 4.84
N SER A 79 -19.15 -7.39 3.70
CA SER A 79 -19.18 -6.66 2.43
C SER A 79 -20.60 -6.47 1.91
N ASP A 80 -21.44 -7.51 1.99
CA ASP A 80 -22.84 -7.45 1.62
C ASP A 80 -23.65 -6.51 2.52
N ALA A 81 -23.28 -6.38 3.79
CA ALA A 81 -23.90 -5.39 4.68
C ALA A 81 -23.59 -3.96 4.19
N VAL A 82 -22.36 -3.67 3.76
CA VAL A 82 -22.04 -2.35 3.18
C VAL A 82 -22.81 -2.14 1.87
N LEU A 83 -22.88 -3.14 0.99
CA LEU A 83 -23.68 -3.04 -0.23
C LEU A 83 -25.16 -2.75 0.08
N LYS A 84 -25.73 -3.46 1.05
CA LYS A 84 -27.12 -3.28 1.45
C LYS A 84 -27.44 -1.88 1.96
N TYR A 85 -26.57 -1.33 2.80
CA TYR A 85 -26.83 -0.07 3.50
C TYR A 85 -26.24 1.16 2.81
N CYS A 86 -25.15 0.99 2.04
CA CYS A 86 -24.41 2.10 1.44
C CYS A 86 -24.43 2.07 -0.11
N GLY A 87 -24.93 1.00 -0.73
CA GLY A 87 -25.10 0.89 -2.18
C GLY A 87 -23.84 0.47 -2.95
N TYR A 88 -22.74 0.12 -2.27
CA TYR A 88 -21.51 -0.36 -2.91
C TYR A 88 -20.80 -1.42 -2.06
N ARG A 89 -19.94 -2.22 -2.70
CA ARG A 89 -18.99 -3.08 -1.99
C ARG A 89 -17.66 -2.36 -1.80
N PRO A 90 -17.06 -2.41 -0.60
CA PRO A 90 -15.77 -1.80 -0.39
C PRO A 90 -14.65 -2.59 -1.06
N SER A 91 -13.68 -1.90 -1.62
CA SER A 91 -12.39 -2.48 -1.99
C SER A 91 -11.65 -2.99 -0.75
N PHE A 92 -10.72 -3.90 -0.93
CA PHE A 92 -9.99 -4.46 0.22
C PHE A 92 -8.49 -4.55 0.02
N ILE A 93 -7.78 -4.57 1.13
CA ILE A 93 -6.33 -4.74 1.20
C ILE A 93 -6.04 -6.14 1.74
N ALA A 94 -5.14 -6.86 1.08
CA ALA A 94 -4.53 -8.09 1.57
C ALA A 94 -3.06 -7.82 1.92
N VAL A 95 -2.59 -8.37 3.03
CA VAL A 95 -1.17 -8.34 3.40
C VAL A 95 -0.57 -9.72 3.19
N ILE A 96 0.48 -9.77 2.39
CA ILE A 96 1.18 -10.99 2.04
C ILE A 96 2.48 -11.07 2.83
N VAL A 97 2.67 -12.22 3.41
CA VAL A 97 3.88 -12.69 4.08
C VAL A 97 4.28 -14.02 3.44
N GLU A 98 5.41 -14.59 3.83
CA GLU A 98 5.91 -15.84 3.24
C GLU A 98 4.92 -17.00 3.42
N GLU A 99 4.25 -17.06 4.58
CA GLU A 99 3.33 -18.13 4.94
C GLU A 99 2.03 -18.17 4.13
N ASN A 100 1.67 -17.08 3.46
CA ASN A 100 0.44 -17.00 2.67
C ASN A 100 0.67 -16.53 1.22
N GLU A 101 1.91 -16.51 0.75
CA GLU A 101 2.25 -16.02 -0.60
C GLU A 101 1.56 -16.83 -1.73
N ASP A 102 1.27 -18.09 -1.50
CA ASP A 102 0.55 -18.97 -2.42
C ASP A 102 -0.91 -18.60 -2.62
N THR A 103 -1.46 -17.75 -1.74
CA THR A 103 -2.85 -17.29 -1.81
C THR A 103 -3.07 -16.04 -2.66
N VAL A 104 -2.03 -15.45 -3.22
CA VAL A 104 -2.12 -14.18 -3.96
C VAL A 104 -3.12 -14.24 -5.11
N ILE A 105 -3.03 -15.24 -5.98
CA ILE A 105 -3.96 -15.38 -7.12
C ILE A 105 -5.39 -15.59 -6.62
N LYS A 106 -5.59 -16.47 -5.65
CA LYS A 106 -6.90 -16.71 -5.04
C LYS A 106 -7.50 -15.42 -4.44
N THR A 107 -6.68 -14.57 -3.86
CA THR A 107 -7.10 -13.27 -3.30
C THR A 107 -7.62 -12.33 -4.41
N VAL A 108 -6.95 -12.28 -5.55
CA VAL A 108 -7.39 -11.44 -6.67
C VAL A 108 -8.62 -12.02 -7.38
N GLU A 109 -8.72 -13.36 -7.48
CA GLU A 109 -9.93 -14.04 -7.95
C GLU A 109 -11.15 -13.74 -7.07
N LEU A 110 -10.95 -13.65 -5.76
CA LEU A 110 -12.01 -13.22 -4.84
C LEU A 110 -12.44 -11.80 -5.15
N ALA A 111 -11.50 -10.87 -5.36
CA ALA A 111 -11.82 -9.49 -5.74
C ALA A 111 -12.66 -9.43 -7.03
N LYS A 112 -12.25 -10.17 -8.06
CA LYS A 112 -13.00 -10.32 -9.31
C LYS A 112 -14.40 -10.87 -9.08
N LYS A 113 -14.55 -11.92 -8.28
CA LYS A 113 -15.86 -12.51 -7.93
C LYS A 113 -16.77 -11.54 -7.18
N MET A 114 -16.18 -10.65 -6.37
CA MET A 114 -16.91 -9.61 -5.63
C MET A 114 -17.20 -8.36 -6.45
N ASP A 115 -16.65 -8.26 -7.66
CA ASP A 115 -16.69 -7.07 -8.51
C ASP A 115 -16.09 -5.82 -7.82
N VAL A 116 -14.92 -6.00 -7.19
CA VAL A 116 -14.16 -4.94 -6.53
C VAL A 116 -12.68 -5.04 -6.87
N VAL A 117 -11.94 -3.97 -6.64
CA VAL A 117 -10.47 -3.99 -6.74
C VAL A 117 -9.89 -4.33 -5.38
N CYS A 118 -8.95 -5.27 -5.33
CA CYS A 118 -8.12 -5.48 -4.15
C CYS A 118 -6.76 -4.77 -4.29
N LYS A 119 -6.07 -4.63 -3.16
CA LYS A 119 -4.69 -4.16 -3.10
C LYS A 119 -3.85 -5.16 -2.34
N VAL A 120 -2.94 -5.82 -3.03
CA VAL A 120 -2.02 -6.80 -2.44
C VAL A 120 -0.78 -6.04 -1.95
N ASN A 121 -0.66 -5.88 -0.65
CA ASN A 121 0.50 -5.31 0.01
C ASN A 121 1.41 -6.42 0.53
N TYR A 122 2.69 -6.12 0.61
CA TYR A 122 3.69 -7.03 1.13
C TYR A 122 4.25 -6.50 2.43
N ALA A 123 4.46 -7.41 3.39
CA ALA A 123 4.97 -7.05 4.70
C ALA A 123 6.36 -6.39 4.59
N MET A 124 6.54 -5.34 5.34
CA MET A 124 7.83 -4.68 5.58
C MET A 124 8.34 -5.09 6.96
N ALA A 125 9.64 -4.93 7.19
CA ALA A 125 10.21 -5.11 8.53
C ALA A 125 9.64 -4.02 9.45
N SER A 126 8.69 -4.38 10.31
CA SER A 126 7.98 -3.48 11.21
C SER A 126 7.16 -4.26 12.23
N GLY A 127 7.13 -3.79 13.46
CA GLY A 127 6.37 -4.44 14.55
C GLY A 127 6.85 -5.86 14.82
N SER A 128 6.00 -6.87 14.63
CA SER A 128 6.34 -8.28 14.80
C SER A 128 6.98 -8.94 13.57
N GLN A 129 7.10 -8.20 12.48
CA GLN A 129 7.73 -8.67 11.24
C GLN A 129 9.22 -8.35 11.27
N ASP A 130 10.06 -9.35 11.54
CA ASP A 130 11.50 -9.16 11.74
C ASP A 130 12.27 -8.87 10.44
N ALA A 131 11.77 -9.33 9.29
CA ALA A 131 12.42 -9.12 8.00
C ALA A 131 11.44 -8.68 6.91
N PRO A 132 11.88 -7.85 5.93
CA PRO A 132 11.03 -7.47 4.82
C PRO A 132 10.78 -8.66 3.89
N TYR A 133 9.59 -8.69 3.30
CA TYR A 133 9.34 -9.58 2.17
C TYR A 133 10.21 -9.18 0.98
N VAL A 134 10.87 -10.15 0.34
CA VAL A 134 11.80 -9.86 -0.77
C VAL A 134 11.04 -9.27 -1.96
N LYS A 135 11.41 -8.06 -2.32
CA LYS A 135 10.70 -7.22 -3.30
C LYS A 135 10.64 -7.83 -4.70
N GLY A 136 11.64 -8.60 -5.09
CA GLY A 136 11.63 -9.34 -6.35
C GLY A 136 10.48 -10.35 -6.42
N LYS A 137 10.19 -11.05 -5.33
CA LYS A 137 9.03 -11.96 -5.23
C LYS A 137 7.71 -11.20 -5.41
N MET A 138 7.60 -10.01 -4.84
CA MET A 138 6.44 -9.13 -5.00
C MET A 138 6.16 -8.83 -6.48
N TYR A 139 7.17 -8.44 -7.23
CA TYR A 139 7.01 -8.16 -8.66
C TYR A 139 6.67 -9.41 -9.47
N LYS A 140 7.19 -10.58 -9.07
CA LYS A 140 6.78 -11.85 -9.66
C LYS A 140 5.28 -12.07 -9.51
N HIS A 141 4.72 -11.82 -8.33
CA HIS A 141 3.27 -11.95 -8.12
C HIS A 141 2.47 -10.99 -9.01
N TYR A 142 2.92 -9.75 -9.22
CA TYR A 142 2.25 -8.82 -10.14
C TYR A 142 2.27 -9.33 -11.57
N VAL A 143 3.37 -9.93 -12.01
CA VAL A 143 3.47 -10.57 -13.33
C VAL A 143 2.55 -11.79 -13.41
N ASP A 144 2.49 -12.63 -12.39
CA ASP A 144 1.61 -13.79 -12.32
C ASP A 144 0.13 -13.38 -12.37
N ILE A 145 -0.25 -12.31 -11.67
CA ILE A 145 -1.60 -11.71 -11.72
C ILE A 145 -1.92 -11.23 -13.14
N TRP A 146 -0.96 -10.56 -13.79
CA TRP A 146 -1.15 -10.11 -15.18
C TRP A 146 -1.29 -11.30 -16.14
N LYS A 147 -0.43 -12.31 -16.05
CA LYS A 147 -0.50 -13.53 -16.86
C LYS A 147 -1.81 -14.30 -16.68
N ALA A 148 -2.38 -14.25 -15.49
CA ALA A 148 -3.69 -14.84 -15.18
C ALA A 148 -4.89 -14.02 -15.72
N GLY A 149 -4.65 -12.86 -16.34
CA GLY A 149 -5.71 -11.97 -16.82
C GLY A 149 -6.52 -11.31 -15.70
N LEU A 150 -5.87 -11.07 -14.57
CA LEU A 150 -6.49 -10.53 -13.35
C LEU A 150 -6.02 -9.11 -13.01
N ALA A 151 -5.22 -8.47 -13.86
CA ALA A 151 -4.62 -7.17 -13.58
C ALA A 151 -5.65 -6.06 -13.30
N ASP A 152 -6.82 -6.11 -13.90
CA ASP A 152 -7.88 -5.12 -13.68
C ASP A 152 -8.48 -5.17 -12.26
N TRP A 153 -8.25 -6.26 -11.54
CA TRP A 153 -8.77 -6.49 -10.20
C TRP A 153 -7.75 -6.28 -9.08
N GLU A 154 -6.49 -5.90 -9.44
CA GLU A 154 -5.43 -5.68 -8.45
C GLU A 154 -4.73 -4.33 -8.67
N HIS A 155 -4.83 -3.46 -7.65
CA HIS A 155 -4.38 -2.08 -7.71
C HIS A 155 -2.86 -1.93 -7.95
N ASN A 156 -2.05 -2.73 -7.27
CA ASN A 156 -0.59 -2.58 -7.34
C ASN A 156 -0.03 -3.11 -8.67
N THR A 157 -0.65 -4.15 -9.25
CA THR A 157 -0.34 -4.62 -10.60
C THR A 157 -0.63 -3.54 -11.63
N GLN A 158 -1.80 -2.90 -11.56
CA GLN A 158 -2.14 -1.76 -12.42
C GLN A 158 -1.16 -0.60 -12.24
N THR A 159 -0.77 -0.32 -11.00
CA THR A 159 0.17 0.74 -10.66
C THR A 159 1.56 0.45 -11.22
N MET A 160 2.04 -0.80 -11.11
CA MET A 160 3.28 -1.24 -11.74
C MET A 160 3.24 -1.03 -13.27
N MET A 161 2.17 -1.45 -13.92
CA MET A 161 2.01 -1.29 -15.37
C MET A 161 1.98 0.18 -15.80
N LYS A 162 1.31 1.05 -15.03
CA LYS A 162 1.30 2.50 -15.27
C LYS A 162 2.69 3.11 -15.11
N LYS A 163 3.38 2.75 -14.03
CA LYS A 163 4.74 3.23 -13.75
C LYS A 163 5.73 2.88 -14.84
N LEU A 164 5.65 1.66 -15.36
CA LEU A 164 6.48 1.21 -16.50
C LEU A 164 6.22 2.01 -17.78
N LYS A 165 5.06 2.60 -17.92
CA LYS A 165 4.67 3.50 -19.02
C LYS A 165 5.02 4.98 -18.73
N GLY A 166 5.74 5.26 -17.66
CA GLY A 166 6.16 6.61 -17.29
C GLY A 166 5.10 7.47 -16.60
N TYR A 167 4.01 6.87 -16.12
CA TYR A 167 3.01 7.61 -15.35
C TYR A 167 3.44 7.76 -13.89
N ASP A 168 3.14 8.91 -13.31
CA ASP A 168 3.27 9.12 -11.87
C ASP A 168 2.30 8.20 -11.11
N THR A 169 2.81 7.59 -10.06
CA THR A 169 2.04 6.65 -9.25
C THR A 169 2.35 6.84 -7.78
N VAL A 170 1.30 6.72 -6.95
CA VAL A 170 1.44 6.68 -5.50
C VAL A 170 1.58 5.22 -5.08
N CYS A 171 2.83 4.72 -5.01
CA CYS A 171 3.11 3.31 -4.74
C CYS A 171 2.56 2.32 -5.84
N PRO A 172 2.94 1.05 -5.91
CA PRO A 172 3.94 0.47 -5.07
C PRO A 172 5.33 0.96 -5.43
N VAL A 173 5.89 1.31 -4.41
CA VAL A 173 7.23 1.74 -4.14
C VAL A 173 7.63 2.95 -4.93
N ASN A 174 6.90 4.02 -4.68
CA ASN A 174 7.22 5.35 -5.18
C ASN A 174 8.42 5.93 -4.41
N ARG A 175 9.20 6.78 -5.09
CA ARG A 175 10.34 7.50 -4.52
C ARG A 175 9.94 8.81 -3.85
N ASP A 176 8.92 9.48 -4.37
CA ASP A 176 8.55 10.84 -3.99
C ASP A 176 7.40 10.86 -2.96
N CYS A 177 7.44 9.93 -1.99
CA CYS A 177 6.48 9.92 -0.89
C CYS A 177 6.51 11.24 -0.10
N ASP A 178 7.68 11.88 -0.04
CA ASP A 178 7.87 13.16 0.65
C ASP A 178 6.99 14.28 0.11
N ALA A 179 6.68 14.26 -1.18
CA ALA A 179 5.88 15.31 -1.80
C ALA A 179 4.37 15.15 -1.55
N GLY A 180 3.87 13.93 -1.29
CA GLY A 180 2.43 13.64 -1.32
C GLY A 180 1.86 12.96 -0.08
N ILE A 181 2.70 12.46 0.83
CA ILE A 181 2.23 11.67 1.97
C ILE A 181 2.65 12.32 3.29
N ARG A 182 1.71 12.43 4.19
CA ARG A 182 1.94 12.81 5.59
C ARG A 182 1.22 11.80 6.47
N THR A 183 1.99 11.04 7.23
CA THR A 183 1.49 10.05 8.17
C THR A 183 1.70 10.59 9.58
N LEU A 184 0.61 10.84 10.29
CA LEU A 184 0.64 11.21 11.70
C LEU A 184 0.63 9.93 12.54
N GLN A 185 1.58 9.81 13.42
CA GLN A 185 1.67 8.72 14.39
C GLN A 185 1.10 9.13 15.77
N PRO A 186 0.78 8.17 16.64
CA PRO A 186 0.16 8.45 17.94
C PRO A 186 0.96 9.37 18.86
N GLU A 187 2.29 9.40 18.74
CA GLU A 187 3.17 10.29 19.49
C GLU A 187 3.07 11.76 19.05
N GLY A 188 2.45 12.03 17.91
CA GLY A 188 2.24 13.37 17.37
C GLY A 188 3.18 13.76 16.23
N ASP A 189 4.17 12.96 15.94
CA ASP A 189 5.12 13.21 14.86
C ASP A 189 4.58 12.82 13.49
N TYR A 190 5.07 13.51 12.45
CA TYR A 190 4.70 13.29 11.06
C TYR A 190 5.83 12.62 10.28
N TYR A 191 5.44 11.73 9.38
CA TYR A 191 6.37 10.99 8.51
C TYR A 191 5.91 11.01 7.07
N SER A 192 6.84 10.89 6.12
CA SER A 192 6.53 10.81 4.69
C SER A 192 6.00 9.45 4.23
N CYS A 193 6.05 8.45 5.10
CA CYS A 193 5.53 7.11 4.82
C CYS A 193 5.14 6.43 6.14
N GLY A 194 4.05 5.66 6.14
CA GLY A 194 3.63 4.88 7.31
C GLY A 194 4.71 3.92 7.81
N ALA A 195 5.45 3.29 6.90
CA ALA A 195 6.51 2.36 7.27
C ALA A 195 7.71 3.03 7.98
N PHE A 196 7.97 4.31 7.75
CA PHE A 196 8.93 5.08 8.55
C PHE A 196 8.35 5.50 9.89
N GLY A 197 7.05 5.80 9.92
CA GLY A 197 6.35 6.10 11.15
C GLY A 197 6.32 4.90 12.10
N ASP A 198 6.15 3.70 11.57
CA ASP A 198 6.19 2.46 12.37
C ASP A 198 7.57 2.26 13.04
N ASP A 199 8.65 2.67 12.37
CA ASP A 199 10.01 2.63 12.91
C ASP A 199 10.34 3.86 13.78
N MET A 200 9.50 4.89 13.79
CA MET A 200 9.78 6.22 14.36
C MET A 200 11.09 6.82 13.81
N ASP A 201 11.37 6.57 12.54
CA ASP A 201 12.60 7.00 11.87
C ASP A 201 12.33 8.16 10.92
N LYS A 202 13.16 9.20 11.01
CA LYS A 202 13.10 10.37 10.12
C LYS A 202 11.78 11.13 10.16
N ALA A 203 11.37 11.56 11.34
CA ALA A 203 10.22 12.48 11.51
C ALA A 203 10.43 13.75 10.66
N ILE A 204 9.33 14.24 10.10
CA ILE A 204 9.30 15.49 9.33
C ILE A 204 9.24 16.67 10.31
N ASP A 205 10.10 17.63 10.13
CA ASP A 205 9.98 18.93 10.79
C ASP A 205 8.83 19.73 10.16
N PHE A 206 7.65 19.58 10.75
CA PHE A 206 6.43 20.16 10.25
C PHE A 206 6.42 21.69 10.32
N GLU A 207 7.11 22.27 11.29
CA GLU A 207 7.20 23.74 11.42
C GLU A 207 7.97 24.33 10.24
N ARG A 208 9.10 23.73 9.88
CA ARG A 208 9.88 24.12 8.70
C ARG A 208 9.11 23.90 7.41
N GLU A 209 8.39 22.81 7.31
CA GLU A 209 7.55 22.52 6.15
C GLU A 209 6.44 23.57 5.98
N MET A 210 5.76 23.94 7.08
CA MET A 210 4.75 25.01 7.08
C MET A 210 5.32 26.38 6.76
N ALA A 211 6.61 26.61 7.06
CA ALA A 211 7.33 27.81 6.68
C ALA A 211 7.72 27.84 5.19
N GLY A 212 7.37 26.81 4.41
CA GLY A 212 7.71 26.68 2.99
C GLY A 212 9.11 26.10 2.74
N GLU A 213 9.79 25.64 3.77
CA GLU A 213 11.03 24.89 3.66
C GLU A 213 10.69 23.43 3.40
N PHE A 214 10.66 23.00 2.14
CA PHE A 214 10.46 21.60 1.76
C PHE A 214 11.67 20.74 2.14
N PHE A 215 11.90 20.61 3.44
CA PHE A 215 12.95 19.77 3.96
C PHE A 215 12.36 18.44 4.41
N THR A 216 12.66 17.37 3.69
CA THR A 216 12.45 16.02 4.17
C THR A 216 13.81 15.41 4.47
N PRO A 217 14.05 14.99 5.73
CA PRO A 217 15.33 14.38 6.15
C PRO A 217 15.72 13.16 5.31
N LEU A 218 14.74 12.63 4.56
CA LEU A 218 14.91 11.45 3.72
C LEU A 218 15.62 11.70 2.39
N ARG A 219 15.74 12.95 1.95
CA ARG A 219 16.30 13.25 0.63
C ARG A 219 17.82 13.13 0.54
N GLU A 220 18.53 13.42 1.62
CA GLU A 220 19.96 13.64 1.52
C GLU A 220 20.82 12.40 1.76
N ASP A 221 20.54 11.61 2.80
CA ASP A 221 21.50 10.61 3.24
C ASP A 221 21.20 9.18 2.79
N ILE A 222 19.94 8.77 2.80
CA ILE A 222 19.59 7.37 2.68
C ILE A 222 19.64 6.91 1.24
N HIS A 223 19.31 7.80 0.31
CA HIS A 223 19.15 7.41 -1.08
C HIS A 223 20.48 7.07 -1.75
N LEU A 224 21.48 7.90 -1.56
CA LEU A 224 22.80 7.69 -2.16
C LEU A 224 23.61 6.63 -1.42
N ASN A 225 23.58 6.67 -0.09
CA ASN A 225 24.40 5.77 0.74
C ASN A 225 23.92 4.32 0.77
N ASN A 226 22.65 4.07 0.47
CA ASN A 226 22.07 2.73 0.51
C ASN A 226 22.03 2.06 -0.87
N LEU A 227 22.11 2.80 -1.96
CA LEU A 227 22.14 2.22 -3.30
C LEU A 227 23.52 1.68 -3.62
N LYS A 228 23.59 0.51 -4.24
CA LYS A 228 24.82 0.02 -4.85
C LYS A 228 25.12 0.83 -6.11
N GLU A 229 26.38 1.03 -6.42
CA GLU A 229 26.81 1.67 -7.65
C GLU A 229 26.16 1.05 -8.89
N SER A 230 26.04 -0.28 -8.90
CA SER A 230 25.37 -1.03 -9.97
C SER A 230 23.87 -0.71 -10.12
N CYS A 231 23.21 -0.11 -9.12
CA CYS A 231 21.79 0.30 -9.23
C CYS A 231 21.62 1.45 -10.24
N PHE A 232 22.56 2.36 -10.29
CA PHE A 232 22.48 3.53 -11.19
C PHE A 232 22.56 3.20 -12.67
N THR A 233 23.14 2.05 -13.00
CA THR A 233 23.24 1.54 -14.38
C THR A 233 22.26 0.39 -14.65
N CYS A 234 21.47 -0.02 -13.65
CA CYS A 234 20.56 -1.14 -13.77
C CYS A 234 19.30 -0.77 -14.58
N PRO A 235 18.97 -1.46 -15.67
CA PRO A 235 17.78 -1.18 -16.47
C PRO A 235 16.47 -1.41 -15.68
N LEU A 236 16.51 -2.21 -14.61
CA LEU A 236 15.36 -2.48 -13.76
C LEU A 236 15.17 -1.43 -12.64
N PHE A 237 16.05 -0.44 -12.54
CA PHE A 237 15.99 0.56 -11.47
C PHE A 237 14.68 1.37 -11.53
N GLN A 238 14.17 1.63 -12.73
CA GLN A 238 12.88 2.30 -12.91
C GLN A 238 11.73 1.57 -12.21
N ILE A 239 11.76 0.24 -12.15
CA ILE A 239 10.72 -0.60 -11.55
C ILE A 239 11.01 -0.80 -10.07
N CYS A 240 12.22 -1.24 -9.77
CA CYS A 240 12.72 -1.46 -8.41
C CYS A 240 12.73 -0.16 -7.60
N ASN A 241 13.11 0.92 -8.24
CA ASN A 241 12.94 2.31 -7.87
C ASN A 241 13.53 2.74 -6.53
N GLY A 242 14.32 1.93 -5.88
CA GLY A 242 15.02 2.33 -4.67
C GLY A 242 14.11 3.00 -3.63
N CYS A 243 12.92 2.44 -3.35
CA CYS A 243 12.14 2.89 -2.21
C CYS A 243 13.03 2.89 -0.97
N ARG A 244 13.17 4.02 -0.32
CA ARG A 244 14.14 4.26 0.75
C ARG A 244 13.98 3.26 1.89
N LYS A 245 12.76 3.06 2.35
CA LYS A 245 12.45 2.07 3.39
C LYS A 245 12.85 0.66 2.94
N THR A 246 12.45 0.26 1.75
CA THR A 246 12.77 -1.10 1.25
C THR A 246 14.27 -1.30 1.03
N VAL A 247 14.99 -0.30 0.50
CA VAL A 247 16.44 -0.42 0.30
C VAL A 247 17.17 -0.50 1.64
N LYS A 248 16.74 0.30 2.63
CA LYS A 248 17.25 0.24 4.01
C LYS A 248 17.05 -1.18 4.57
N ASP A 249 15.81 -1.67 4.56
CA ASP A 249 15.46 -2.98 5.11
C ASP A 249 16.23 -4.12 4.44
N LEU A 250 16.28 -4.13 3.10
CA LEU A 250 17.03 -5.14 2.35
C LEU A 250 18.52 -5.14 2.70
N LYS A 251 19.10 -3.96 2.93
CA LYS A 251 20.51 -3.83 3.31
C LYS A 251 20.74 -4.31 4.74
N GLU A 252 19.92 -3.90 5.69
CA GLU A 252 20.01 -4.29 7.10
C GLU A 252 19.86 -5.79 7.30
N HIS A 253 19.03 -6.45 6.47
CA HIS A 253 18.81 -7.89 6.51
C HIS A 253 19.66 -8.70 5.52
N ASN A 254 20.63 -8.07 4.83
CA ASN A 254 21.49 -8.72 3.83
C ASN A 254 20.73 -9.37 2.64
N LEU A 255 19.57 -8.84 2.29
CA LEU A 255 18.69 -9.38 1.23
C LEU A 255 18.87 -8.71 -0.13
N VAL A 256 19.81 -7.78 -0.29
CA VAL A 256 19.98 -7.00 -1.53
C VAL A 256 20.33 -7.90 -2.72
N GLU A 257 21.21 -8.89 -2.52
CA GLU A 257 21.60 -9.83 -3.59
C GLU A 257 20.39 -10.68 -4.04
N GLU A 258 19.68 -11.27 -3.08
CA GLU A 258 18.49 -12.09 -3.34
C GLU A 258 17.43 -11.29 -4.10
N HIS A 259 17.16 -10.06 -3.65
CA HIS A 259 16.26 -9.15 -4.34
C HIS A 259 16.70 -8.88 -5.79
N CYS A 260 17.97 -8.55 -6.01
CA CYS A 260 18.49 -8.29 -7.35
C CYS A 260 18.38 -9.51 -8.27
N LEU A 261 18.67 -10.70 -7.76
CA LEU A 261 18.54 -11.96 -8.50
C LEU A 261 17.07 -12.22 -8.88
N SER A 262 16.15 -12.06 -7.94
CA SER A 262 14.71 -12.20 -8.17
C SER A 262 14.21 -11.21 -9.23
N MET A 263 14.59 -9.94 -9.15
CA MET A 263 14.22 -8.94 -10.15
C MET A 263 14.75 -9.27 -11.55
N LYS A 264 16.01 -9.69 -11.64
CA LYS A 264 16.63 -10.05 -12.93
C LYS A 264 15.98 -11.28 -13.55
N SER A 265 15.55 -12.25 -12.73
CA SER A 265 14.91 -13.47 -13.22
C SER A 265 13.55 -13.23 -13.87
N ILE A 266 12.85 -12.15 -13.50
CA ILE A 266 11.52 -11.81 -14.04
C ILE A 266 11.53 -10.62 -15.00
N ALA A 267 12.72 -10.10 -15.34
CA ALA A 267 12.85 -8.90 -16.15
C ALA A 267 12.16 -9.02 -17.52
N ALA A 268 12.32 -10.15 -18.18
CA ALA A 268 11.69 -10.42 -19.49
C ALA A 268 10.15 -10.40 -19.36
N ASP A 269 9.61 -11.06 -18.35
CA ASP A 269 8.17 -11.09 -18.08
C ASP A 269 7.60 -9.70 -17.79
N ILE A 270 8.34 -8.88 -17.03
CA ILE A 270 7.94 -7.50 -16.73
C ILE A 270 7.89 -6.67 -18.03
N ILE A 271 8.89 -6.81 -18.88
CA ILE A 271 8.96 -6.11 -20.18
C ILE A 271 7.78 -6.53 -21.05
N GLU A 272 7.49 -7.82 -21.14
CA GLU A 272 6.36 -8.36 -21.89
C GLU A 272 5.02 -7.85 -21.35
N ALA A 273 4.79 -7.95 -20.05
CA ALA A 273 3.58 -7.46 -19.39
C ALA A 273 3.29 -5.98 -19.68
N ASN A 274 4.33 -5.20 -19.90
CA ASN A 274 4.21 -3.79 -20.21
C ASN A 274 4.02 -3.49 -21.70
N GLY A 275 4.09 -4.48 -22.58
CA GLY A 275 4.07 -4.30 -24.03
C GLY A 275 5.28 -3.52 -24.56
N MET A 276 6.39 -3.53 -23.83
CA MET A 276 7.63 -2.87 -24.23
C MET A 276 8.48 -3.82 -25.08
N THR A 277 8.97 -3.32 -26.19
CA THR A 277 9.88 -4.06 -27.08
C THR A 277 11.33 -3.83 -26.67
N GLY A 278 11.76 -4.43 -25.57
CA GLY A 278 13.18 -4.62 -25.31
C GLY A 278 13.98 -3.49 -24.66
N GLN A 279 13.40 -2.33 -24.37
CA GLN A 279 14.09 -1.27 -23.62
C GLN A 279 13.23 -0.72 -22.49
N LEU A 280 13.71 -0.85 -21.28
CA LEU A 280 13.20 -0.06 -20.15
C LEU A 280 13.66 1.38 -20.35
N ILE A 281 12.74 2.33 -20.18
CA ILE A 281 13.07 3.75 -20.27
C ILE A 281 13.98 4.10 -19.08
N PRO A 282 15.18 4.64 -19.29
CA PRO A 282 16.02 5.09 -18.19
C PRO A 282 15.26 6.10 -17.33
N THR A 283 15.31 5.95 -16.02
CA THR A 283 14.73 6.97 -15.14
C THR A 283 15.54 8.25 -15.25
N PRO A 284 14.91 9.43 -15.22
CA PRO A 284 15.63 10.72 -15.25
C PRO A 284 16.64 10.85 -14.10
N TYR A 285 16.50 10.07 -13.04
CA TYR A 285 17.40 10.07 -11.89
C TYR A 285 18.75 9.40 -12.14
N VAL A 286 18.90 8.61 -13.18
CA VAL A 286 20.22 8.03 -13.57
C VAL A 286 21.12 9.06 -14.26
N LYS A 287 20.56 10.19 -14.69
CA LYS A 287 21.32 11.24 -15.39
C LYS A 287 21.81 12.39 -14.48
N GLU A 288 21.32 12.44 -13.24
CA GLU A 288 21.61 13.56 -12.33
C GLU A 288 22.61 13.23 -11.23
N TYR A 289 23.25 12.04 -11.26
CA TYR A 289 24.25 11.62 -10.28
C TYR A 289 25.59 11.30 -10.94
#